data_2f2a0021f727a8d324381552cfb3fd0f
#
_entry.id   2f2a0021f727a8d324381552cfb3fd0f
#
_cell.length_a   1.000
_cell.length_b   1.000
_cell.length_c   1.000
_cell.angle_alpha   90.00
_cell.angle_beta   90.00
_cell.angle_gamma   90.00
#
_symmetry.space_group_name_H-M   'P 1'
#
loop_
_entity.id
_entity.type
_entity.pdbx_description
1 polymer ?
#
loop_
_entity_poly.entity_id
_entity_poly.type
_entity_poly.pdbx_seq_one_letter_code
_entity_poly.pdbx_strand_id
1 'polypeptide(L)'
;MSPFPIPLRTECPPGACVCDRDALLSEPDADLRVMRLTREEEKRLLHRLENLTSLDDLRRMQTRMEEQLGIRLSIGTSPNEVRTLRGILILVHEQRGLCRKTRQNIPAAIKKSMEQRPEIAYALLNEDGLFGGG
;
A
#
# COMPACT_ATOMS: atom_id res chain seq x y z
N MET A 1 -21.11 16.39 -13.93
CA MET A 1 -20.90 14.97 -14.18
C MET A 1 -19.74 14.77 -15.15
N SER A 2 -18.81 13.96 -14.76
CA SER A 2 -17.68 13.70 -15.65
C SER A 2 -18.16 12.92 -16.88
N PRO A 3 -17.82 13.35 -18.09
CA PRO A 3 -18.16 12.58 -19.28
C PRO A 3 -17.36 11.28 -19.40
N PHE A 4 -16.31 11.14 -18.57
CA PHE A 4 -15.47 9.96 -18.59
C PHE A 4 -15.56 9.27 -17.23
N PRO A 5 -16.32 8.17 -17.13
CA PRO A 5 -16.37 7.43 -15.87
C PRO A 5 -14.99 6.91 -15.52
N ILE A 6 -14.68 6.91 -14.24
CA ILE A 6 -13.43 6.35 -13.76
C ILE A 6 -13.45 4.84 -14.02
N PRO A 7 -12.44 4.28 -14.73
CA PRO A 7 -12.42 2.85 -14.98
C PRO A 7 -12.35 2.07 -13.66
N LEU A 8 -13.15 1.02 -13.58
CA LEU A 8 -13.09 0.10 -12.45
C LEU A 8 -12.45 -1.21 -12.89
N ARG A 9 -11.78 -1.83 -11.94
CA ARG A 9 -11.11 -3.10 -12.20
C ARG A 9 -12.13 -4.19 -12.55
N THR A 10 -11.91 -4.88 -13.66
CA THR A 10 -12.78 -5.95 -14.11
C THR A 10 -12.16 -7.34 -13.93
N GLU A 11 -10.87 -7.41 -13.66
CA GLU A 11 -10.18 -8.68 -13.53
C GLU A 11 -9.20 -8.66 -12.35
N CYS A 12 -8.91 -9.84 -11.85
CA CYS A 12 -7.96 -10.03 -10.77
C CYS A 12 -6.65 -10.60 -11.31
N PRO A 13 -5.55 -10.54 -10.54
CA PRO A 13 -4.31 -11.20 -10.91
C PRO A 13 -4.52 -12.69 -11.21
N PRO A 14 -3.67 -13.32 -12.02
CA PRO A 14 -3.80 -14.74 -12.33
C PRO A 14 -3.85 -15.61 -11.08
N GLY A 15 -4.71 -16.63 -11.12
CA GLY A 15 -4.94 -17.55 -10.02
C GLY A 15 -6.29 -17.32 -9.36
N ALA A 16 -6.64 -18.21 -8.42
CA ALA A 16 -7.88 -18.06 -7.68
C ALA A 16 -7.81 -16.85 -6.77
N CYS A 17 -8.75 -15.94 -6.91
CA CYS A 17 -8.81 -14.74 -6.09
C CYS A 17 -10.09 -14.74 -5.26
N VAL A 18 -9.97 -14.44 -3.98
CA VAL A 18 -11.07 -14.40 -3.02
C VAL A 18 -11.27 -12.98 -2.46
N CYS A 19 -11.10 -11.97 -3.31
CA CYS A 19 -11.25 -10.58 -2.87
C CYS A 19 -12.71 -10.13 -2.72
N ASP A 20 -13.67 -10.99 -3.07
CA ASP A 20 -15.10 -10.69 -3.00
C ASP A 20 -15.53 -9.48 -3.85
N ARG A 21 -14.85 -9.29 -4.98
CA ARG A 21 -15.13 -8.16 -5.88
C ARG A 21 -16.59 -8.09 -6.29
N ASP A 22 -17.18 -9.23 -6.67
CA ASP A 22 -18.56 -9.26 -7.14
C ASP A 22 -19.54 -8.89 -6.03
N ALA A 23 -19.30 -9.38 -4.83
CA ALA A 23 -20.12 -9.01 -3.67
C ALA A 23 -20.02 -7.52 -3.37
N LEU A 24 -18.82 -6.96 -3.46
CA LEU A 24 -18.58 -5.54 -3.25
C LEU A 24 -19.32 -4.70 -4.29
N LEU A 25 -19.24 -5.08 -5.56
CA LEU A 25 -19.90 -4.38 -6.65
C LEU A 25 -21.42 -4.46 -6.55
N SER A 26 -21.95 -5.46 -5.87
CA SER A 26 -23.40 -5.65 -5.69
C SER A 26 -23.98 -4.81 -4.57
N GLU A 27 -23.17 -4.28 -3.68
CA GLU A 27 -23.65 -3.47 -2.58
C GLU A 27 -23.85 -2.02 -3.00
N PRO A 28 -25.08 -1.46 -2.82
CA PRO A 28 -25.35 -0.10 -3.30
C PRO A 28 -24.56 1.00 -2.60
N ASP A 29 -24.19 0.81 -1.33
CA ASP A 29 -23.47 1.82 -0.54
C ASP A 29 -22.01 1.44 -0.29
N ALA A 30 -21.47 0.51 -1.05
CA ALA A 30 -20.11 0.05 -0.84
C ALA A 30 -19.08 1.09 -1.26
N ASP A 31 -17.96 1.08 -0.55
CA ASP A 31 -16.80 1.89 -0.92
C ASP A 31 -16.08 1.20 -2.08
N LEU A 32 -16.20 1.78 -3.26
CA LEU A 32 -15.62 1.23 -4.48
C LEU A 32 -14.27 1.86 -4.85
N ARG A 33 -13.68 2.65 -3.98
CA ARG A 33 -12.39 3.30 -4.29
C ARG A 33 -11.31 2.30 -4.65
N VAL A 34 -11.24 1.16 -3.95
CA VAL A 34 -10.25 0.11 -4.22
C VAL A 34 -10.39 -0.46 -5.64
N MET A 35 -11.59 -0.41 -6.21
CA MET A 35 -11.84 -0.90 -7.56
C MET A 35 -11.23 -0.01 -8.64
N ARG A 36 -10.81 1.19 -8.29
CA ARG A 36 -10.08 2.08 -9.20
C ARG A 36 -8.67 1.58 -9.48
N LEU A 37 -8.16 0.66 -8.66
CA LEU A 37 -6.84 0.08 -8.84
C LEU A 37 -6.90 -1.00 -9.91
N THR A 38 -6.97 -0.55 -11.16
CA THR A 38 -6.90 -1.44 -12.32
C THR A 38 -5.49 -2.01 -12.42
N ARG A 39 -5.30 -2.98 -13.30
CA ARG A 39 -4.00 -3.60 -13.51
C ARG A 39 -2.92 -2.56 -13.87
N GLU A 40 -3.27 -1.61 -14.73
CA GLU A 40 -2.34 -0.56 -15.14
C GLU A 40 -2.06 0.44 -14.00
N GLU A 41 -3.08 0.80 -13.26
CA GLU A 41 -2.91 1.67 -12.10
C GLU A 41 -2.09 0.98 -11.00
N GLU A 42 -2.26 -0.32 -10.83
CA GLU A 42 -1.44 -1.07 -9.90
C GLU A 42 0.03 -1.04 -10.30
N LYS A 43 0.32 -1.22 -11.58
CA LYS A 43 1.70 -1.14 -12.08
C LYS A 43 2.31 0.23 -11.80
N ARG A 44 1.57 1.29 -12.03
CA ARG A 44 2.02 2.66 -11.75
C ARG A 44 2.25 2.87 -10.26
N LEU A 45 1.34 2.39 -9.45
CA LEU A 45 1.47 2.49 -7.99
C LEU A 45 2.70 1.76 -7.50
N LEU A 46 2.90 0.51 -7.92
CA LEU A 46 4.05 -0.28 -7.51
C LEU A 46 5.36 0.36 -7.97
N HIS A 47 5.41 0.85 -9.20
CA HIS A 47 6.58 1.57 -9.70
C HIS A 47 6.89 2.80 -8.86
N ARG A 48 5.85 3.56 -8.51
CA ARG A 48 6.02 4.74 -7.66
C ARG A 48 6.51 4.38 -6.26
N LEU A 49 6.00 3.30 -5.68
CA LEU A 49 6.42 2.84 -4.36
C LEU A 49 7.84 2.27 -4.37
N GLU A 50 8.30 1.73 -5.48
CA GLU A 50 9.68 1.28 -5.64
C GLU A 50 10.67 2.44 -5.79
N ASN A 51 10.19 3.66 -6.00
CA ASN A 51 11.01 4.83 -6.26
C ASN A 51 10.70 5.97 -5.29
N LEU A 52 10.47 5.63 -4.04
CA LEU A 52 10.28 6.62 -2.99
C LEU A 52 11.58 7.39 -2.73
N THR A 53 11.44 8.68 -2.44
CA THR A 53 12.60 9.55 -2.27
C THR A 53 12.95 9.83 -0.80
N SER A 54 11.98 9.69 0.09
CA SER A 54 12.17 10.00 1.51
C SER A 54 11.06 9.36 2.35
N LEU A 55 11.20 9.44 3.66
CA LEU A 55 10.11 9.01 4.56
C LEU A 55 8.87 9.89 4.38
N ASP A 56 9.05 11.17 4.17
CA ASP A 56 7.93 12.08 3.91
C ASP A 56 7.18 11.68 2.64
N ASP A 57 7.91 11.25 1.62
CA ASP A 57 7.32 10.76 0.38
C ASP A 57 6.50 9.50 0.65
N LEU A 58 7.03 8.58 1.45
CA LEU A 58 6.29 7.38 1.86
C LEU A 58 5.01 7.74 2.61
N ARG A 59 5.09 8.67 3.56
CA ARG A 59 3.91 9.11 4.32
C ARG A 59 2.86 9.75 3.42
N ARG A 60 3.28 10.53 2.42
CA ARG A 60 2.37 11.09 1.43
C ARG A 60 1.68 10.01 0.62
N MET A 61 2.42 9.00 0.19
CA MET A 61 1.84 7.88 -0.55
C MET A 61 0.86 7.09 0.32
N GLN A 62 1.20 6.88 1.58
CA GLN A 62 0.30 6.23 2.54
C GLN A 62 -1.05 6.96 2.62
N THR A 63 -1.00 8.28 2.76
CA THR A 63 -2.21 9.11 2.83
C THR A 63 -3.00 9.06 1.53
N ARG A 64 -2.32 9.17 0.39
CA ARG A 64 -2.97 9.12 -0.92
C ARG A 64 -3.64 7.79 -1.18
N MET A 65 -3.01 6.69 -0.81
CA MET A 65 -3.58 5.36 -1.01
C MET A 65 -4.87 5.21 -0.20
N GLU A 66 -4.89 5.72 1.02
CA GLU A 66 -6.09 5.69 1.84
C GLU A 66 -7.19 6.59 1.27
N GLU A 67 -6.86 7.80 0.90
CA GLU A 67 -7.85 8.77 0.39
C GLU A 67 -8.40 8.39 -0.98
N GLN A 68 -7.54 7.96 -1.89
CA GLN A 68 -7.92 7.71 -3.28
C GLN A 68 -8.40 6.29 -3.54
N LEU A 69 -7.85 5.33 -2.82
CA LEU A 69 -8.11 3.91 -3.07
C LEU A 69 -8.76 3.21 -1.87
N GLY A 70 -8.83 3.86 -0.73
CA GLY A 70 -9.33 3.22 0.47
C GLY A 70 -8.40 2.13 1.02
N ILE A 71 -7.16 2.11 0.57
CA ILE A 71 -6.18 1.12 1.02
C ILE A 71 -5.45 1.64 2.24
N ARG A 72 -5.56 0.91 3.33
CA ARG A 72 -4.92 1.26 4.60
C ARG A 72 -3.59 0.55 4.74
N LEU A 73 -2.58 1.32 5.07
CA LEU A 73 -1.22 0.85 5.22
C LEU A 73 -0.73 1.16 6.63
N SER A 74 -0.22 0.16 7.32
CA SER A 74 0.41 0.34 8.63
C SER A 74 1.90 0.11 8.49
N ILE A 75 2.68 1.05 8.99
CA ILE A 75 4.13 1.00 8.93
C ILE A 75 4.66 1.21 10.34
N GLY A 76 5.49 0.28 10.80
CA GLY A 76 6.04 0.36 12.14
C GLY A 76 7.30 -0.48 12.29
N THR A 77 7.73 -0.64 13.51
CA THR A 77 8.93 -1.42 13.81
C THR A 77 8.62 -2.56 14.76
N SER A 78 9.34 -3.67 14.59
CA SER A 78 9.23 -4.80 15.49
C SER A 78 10.05 -4.53 16.76
N PRO A 79 9.50 -4.79 17.93
CA PRO A 79 10.25 -4.61 19.19
C PRO A 79 11.44 -5.56 19.34
N ASN A 80 11.44 -6.66 18.60
CA ASN A 80 12.48 -7.69 18.72
C ASN A 80 13.64 -7.52 17.74
N GLU A 81 13.46 -6.74 16.69
CA GLU A 81 14.47 -6.52 15.65
C GLU A 81 14.73 -5.04 15.48
N VAL A 82 15.68 -4.57 16.26
CA VAL A 82 15.98 -3.15 16.34
C VAL A 82 16.99 -2.74 15.28
N ARG A 83 16.75 -1.62 14.62
CA ARG A 83 17.69 -0.95 13.70
C ARG A 83 18.07 -1.74 12.46
N THR A 84 17.21 -2.66 12.03
CA THR A 84 17.43 -3.39 10.80
C THR A 84 16.20 -3.28 9.90
N LEU A 85 16.40 -3.50 8.59
CA LEU A 85 15.29 -3.56 7.66
C LEU A 85 14.31 -4.67 8.04
N ARG A 86 14.76 -5.73 8.68
CA ARG A 86 13.91 -6.81 9.14
C ARG A 86 12.93 -6.37 10.22
N GLY A 87 13.32 -5.36 10.99
CA GLY A 87 12.48 -4.85 12.05
C GLY A 87 11.38 -3.94 11.54
N ILE A 88 11.38 -3.58 10.28
CA ILE A 88 10.36 -2.72 9.70
C ILE A 88 9.20 -3.57 9.21
N LEU A 89 8.02 -3.29 9.75
CA LEU A 89 6.80 -3.99 9.41
C LEU A 89 5.94 -3.10 8.54
N ILE A 90 5.59 -3.60 7.37
CA ILE A 90 4.71 -2.91 6.43
C ILE A 90 3.53 -3.84 6.18
N LEU A 91 2.36 -3.42 6.62
CA LEU A 91 1.16 -4.22 6.54
C LEU A 91 0.09 -3.48 5.77
N VAL A 92 -0.46 -4.12 4.76
CA VAL A 92 -1.65 -3.64 4.05
C VAL A 92 -2.85 -4.34 4.65
N HIS A 93 -3.82 -3.57 5.14
CA HIS A 93 -5.01 -4.13 5.78
C HIS A 93 -5.87 -4.88 4.78
N GLU A 94 -6.35 -6.03 5.19
CA GLU A 94 -7.24 -6.85 4.37
C GLU A 94 -8.59 -6.17 4.23
N GLN A 95 -9.14 -6.18 3.02
CA GLN A 95 -10.45 -5.61 2.75
C GLN A 95 -11.03 -6.22 1.48
N ARG A 96 -12.37 -6.15 1.36
CA ARG A 96 -13.03 -6.60 0.15
C ARG A 96 -12.59 -5.77 -1.05
N GLY A 97 -12.43 -6.42 -2.17
CA GLY A 97 -12.00 -5.79 -3.41
C GLY A 97 -10.50 -5.67 -3.56
N LEU A 98 -9.74 -5.91 -2.51
CA LEU A 98 -8.28 -5.87 -2.56
C LEU A 98 -7.73 -7.29 -2.71
N CYS A 99 -7.12 -7.57 -3.85
CA CYS A 99 -6.58 -8.88 -4.13
C CYS A 99 -5.39 -9.20 -3.23
N ARG A 100 -5.28 -10.47 -2.85
CA ARG A 100 -4.19 -10.93 -1.99
C ARG A 100 -2.81 -10.62 -2.59
N LYS A 101 -2.66 -10.83 -3.88
CA LYS A 101 -1.39 -10.59 -4.56
C LYS A 101 -1.01 -9.11 -4.53
N THR A 102 -1.97 -8.23 -4.77
CA THR A 102 -1.77 -6.79 -4.68
C THR A 102 -1.36 -6.39 -3.26
N ARG A 103 -2.05 -6.98 -2.26
CA ARG A 103 -1.75 -6.72 -0.85
C ARG A 103 -0.34 -7.15 -0.46
N GLN A 104 0.20 -8.17 -1.12
CA GLN A 104 1.57 -8.62 -0.91
C GLN A 104 2.59 -7.78 -1.68
N ASN A 105 2.23 -7.34 -2.89
CA ASN A 105 3.12 -6.58 -3.75
C ASN A 105 3.41 -5.17 -3.23
N ILE A 106 2.47 -4.55 -2.54
CA ILE A 106 2.64 -3.19 -2.03
C ILE A 106 3.77 -3.12 -1.00
N PRO A 107 3.79 -3.94 0.06
CA PRO A 107 4.91 -3.93 0.99
C PRO A 107 6.24 -4.27 0.33
N ALA A 108 6.23 -5.21 -0.60
CA ALA A 108 7.46 -5.59 -1.31
C ALA A 108 8.05 -4.43 -2.09
N ALA A 109 7.21 -3.64 -2.76
CA ALA A 109 7.65 -2.46 -3.49
C ALA A 109 8.25 -1.39 -2.55
N ILE A 110 7.62 -1.16 -1.41
CA ILE A 110 8.12 -0.20 -0.42
C ILE A 110 9.47 -0.65 0.13
N LYS A 111 9.59 -1.93 0.46
CA LYS A 111 10.87 -2.47 0.96
C LYS A 111 11.98 -2.35 -0.05
N LYS A 112 11.65 -2.48 -1.33
CA LYS A 112 12.63 -2.30 -2.40
C LYS A 112 13.18 -0.87 -2.42
N SER A 113 12.32 0.13 -2.22
CA SER A 113 12.76 1.51 -2.06
C SER A 113 13.68 1.69 -0.87
N MET A 114 13.37 1.04 0.25
CA MET A 114 14.20 1.11 1.45
C MET A 114 15.56 0.45 1.26
N GLU A 115 15.63 -0.61 0.46
CA GLU A 115 16.89 -1.24 0.13
C GLU A 115 17.77 -0.34 -0.74
N GLN A 116 17.16 0.38 -1.68
CA GLN A 116 17.85 1.32 -2.55
C GLN A 116 18.23 2.61 -1.84
N ARG A 117 17.40 3.04 -0.88
CA ARG A 117 17.56 4.26 -0.10
C ARG A 117 17.42 3.95 1.39
N PRO A 118 18.48 3.42 2.01
CA PRO A 118 18.42 3.02 3.42
C PRO A 118 18.06 4.16 4.37
N GLU A 119 18.29 5.40 3.98
CA GLU A 119 17.93 6.56 4.78
C GLU A 119 16.44 6.63 5.08
N ILE A 120 15.59 6.07 4.22
CA ILE A 120 14.15 6.00 4.48
C ILE A 120 13.89 5.10 5.69
N ALA A 121 14.53 3.94 5.71
CA ALA A 121 14.40 2.99 6.82
C ALA A 121 14.95 3.57 8.12
N TYR A 122 16.10 4.22 8.07
CA TYR A 122 16.69 4.82 9.26
C TYR A 122 15.84 5.96 9.80
N ALA A 123 15.26 6.77 8.93
CA ALA A 123 14.35 7.83 9.35
C ALA A 123 13.13 7.26 10.06
N LEU A 124 12.60 6.15 9.57
CA LEU A 124 11.46 5.47 10.18
C LEU A 124 11.83 4.91 11.55
N LEU A 125 12.97 4.28 11.67
CA LEU A 125 13.45 3.72 12.93
C LEU A 125 13.67 4.83 13.98
N ASN A 126 14.16 5.97 13.56
CA ASN A 126 14.33 7.12 14.46
C ASN A 126 12.99 7.71 14.88
N GLU A 127 12.03 7.77 13.97
CA GLU A 127 10.69 8.27 14.26
C GLU A 127 10.00 7.41 15.31
N ASP A 128 10.18 6.10 15.25
CA ASP A 128 9.55 5.17 16.20
C ASP A 128 10.24 5.12 17.56
N GLY A 129 11.19 6.00 17.80
CA GLY A 129 11.58 6.28 19.15
C GLY A 129 12.71 5.50 19.75
N LEU A 130 13.44 4.75 18.97
CA LEU A 130 14.62 4.07 19.52
C LEU A 130 15.70 5.07 19.95
N PHE A 131 15.69 6.23 19.32
CA PHE A 131 16.60 7.31 19.64
C PHE A 131 15.85 8.59 19.96
N GLY A 132 14.72 8.76 19.30
CA GLY A 132 13.88 9.91 19.50
C GLY A 132 12.89 9.70 20.60
N GLY A 133 13.04 8.65 21.33
CA GLY A 133 12.11 8.32 22.38
C GLY A 133 11.83 9.48 23.31
N GLY A 134 12.19 10.48 22.76
CA GLY A 134 11.80 11.68 23.41
C GLY A 134 10.56 11.37 24.01
#